data_9e04ddb131c7bb04c4ad533eb1b95e75
#
_entry.id   9e04ddb131c7bb04c4ad533eb1b95e75
#
_cell.length_a   1.000
_cell.length_b   1.000
_cell.length_c   1.000
_cell.angle_alpha   90.00
_cell.angle_beta   90.00
_cell.angle_gamma   90.00
#
_symmetry.space_group_name_H-M   'P 1'
#
loop_
_entity.id
_entity.type
_entity.pdbx_description
1 polymer ?
#
loop_
_entity_poly.entity_id
_entity_poly.type
_entity_poly.pdbx_seq_one_letter_code
_entity_poly.pdbx_strand_id
1 'polypeptide(L)'
;MPGKIKEGLDEYEWRFKTNKFKSYERHFSKPLWDGKKNLKGKRILVWCEQGIGDTINWSSCLPFISSQAKHCILECQQKLVPLLRRSFPNVEVKLENRNLDLDRDDFDYHLPMGSLYRYFIHEIEANDKMFPHLMPDPLRVEYWRERLISLGKGPYIGISWKSSDTSGNRTNNYSPLSEWSSILNIPNVTFINLQYSDYSNDLIKIKDEFGVTVHNFNDLDHFNNIDDVAALCSALDMVVSIQNSVPLISSAVGKPTKVATWKQSSSNNILLNPLSTTADIYERNTEESWNYIFNKIAKNIINHEFKPI
;
A
#
# COMPACT_ATOMS: atom_id res chain seq x y z
N MET A 1 10.96 -18.60 2.99
CA MET A 1 10.64 -20.02 3.31
C MET A 1 9.17 -20.22 3.00
N PRO A 2 8.80 -20.86 1.90
CA PRO A 2 7.37 -20.98 1.50
C PRO A 2 6.50 -21.81 2.47
N GLY A 3 7.09 -22.64 3.31
CA GLY A 3 6.36 -23.59 4.15
C GLY A 3 5.79 -23.06 5.47
N LYS A 4 5.98 -21.77 5.82
CA LYS A 4 5.58 -21.23 7.13
C LYS A 4 4.61 -20.06 7.08
N ILE A 5 4.08 -19.72 5.90
CA ILE A 5 3.15 -18.58 5.75
C ILE A 5 1.89 -18.83 6.57
N LYS A 6 1.31 -20.02 6.45
CA LYS A 6 0.07 -20.36 7.17
C LYS A 6 0.26 -20.32 8.69
N GLU A 7 1.36 -20.89 9.20
CA GLU A 7 1.69 -20.84 10.62
C GLU A 7 1.85 -19.39 11.11
N GLY A 8 2.57 -18.56 10.34
CA GLY A 8 2.74 -17.15 10.66
C GLY A 8 1.42 -16.35 10.65
N LEU A 9 0.50 -16.66 9.73
CA LEU A 9 -0.83 -16.06 9.69
C LEU A 9 -1.72 -16.54 10.86
N ASP A 10 -1.58 -17.79 11.29
CA ASP A 10 -2.25 -18.31 12.49
C ASP A 10 -1.71 -17.63 13.76
N GLU A 11 -0.39 -17.43 13.87
CA GLU A 11 0.23 -16.70 14.96
C GLU A 11 -0.12 -15.21 14.96
N TYR A 12 -0.35 -14.62 13.79
CA TYR A 12 -0.73 -13.21 13.66
C TYR A 12 -2.05 -12.88 14.38
N GLU A 13 -2.91 -13.85 14.61
CA GLU A 13 -4.15 -13.66 15.39
C GLU A 13 -3.88 -13.32 16.88
N TRP A 14 -2.67 -13.58 17.39
CA TRP A 14 -2.24 -13.17 18.73
C TRP A 14 -2.03 -11.67 18.88
N ARG A 15 -2.07 -10.90 17.77
CA ARG A 15 -1.86 -9.44 17.79
C ARG A 15 -2.75 -8.73 18.79
N PHE A 16 -4.01 -9.10 18.94
CA PHE A 16 -4.95 -8.49 19.88
C PHE A 16 -4.63 -8.80 21.36
N LYS A 17 -3.80 -9.81 21.64
CA LYS A 17 -3.31 -10.09 22.98
C LYS A 17 -2.11 -9.25 23.38
N THR A 18 -1.55 -8.48 22.44
CA THR A 18 -0.45 -7.56 22.71
C THR A 18 -0.97 -6.20 23.14
N ASN A 19 -0.26 -5.50 24.03
CA ASN A 19 -0.65 -4.16 24.47
C ASN A 19 -0.79 -3.16 23.33
N LYS A 20 -0.02 -3.34 22.25
CA LYS A 20 -0.04 -2.48 21.06
C LYS A 20 -1.38 -2.56 20.31
N PHE A 21 -1.97 -3.72 20.20
CA PHE A 21 -3.17 -3.95 19.38
C PHE A 21 -4.45 -4.07 20.19
N LYS A 22 -4.38 -4.17 21.50
CA LYS A 22 -5.56 -4.30 22.37
C LYS A 22 -6.55 -3.15 22.20
N SER A 23 -6.06 -1.93 21.97
CA SER A 23 -6.91 -0.74 21.74
C SER A 23 -7.61 -0.73 20.37
N TYR A 24 -7.18 -1.58 19.45
CA TYR A 24 -7.82 -1.72 18.13
C TYR A 24 -8.89 -2.80 18.09
N GLU A 25 -8.96 -3.66 19.11
CA GLU A 25 -9.98 -4.69 19.21
C GLU A 25 -11.38 -4.07 19.31
N ARG A 26 -12.31 -4.61 18.54
CA ARG A 26 -13.72 -4.18 18.55
C ARG A 26 -14.58 -5.28 19.18
N HIS A 27 -15.52 -4.87 20.01
CA HIS A 27 -16.38 -5.78 20.73
C HIS A 27 -17.80 -5.73 20.15
N PHE A 28 -18.19 -6.81 19.51
CA PHE A 28 -19.53 -6.97 18.93
C PHE A 28 -20.29 -8.06 19.66
N SER A 29 -21.63 -7.95 19.71
CA SER A 29 -22.50 -9.03 20.21
C SER A 29 -22.58 -10.21 19.23
N LYS A 30 -22.29 -9.98 17.94
CA LYS A 30 -22.25 -11.03 16.91
C LYS A 30 -20.92 -11.79 16.93
N PRO A 31 -20.93 -13.07 16.52
CA PRO A 31 -19.72 -13.90 16.58
C PRO A 31 -18.69 -13.52 15.52
N LEU A 32 -17.42 -13.69 15.88
CA LEU A 32 -16.30 -13.68 14.95
C LEU A 32 -16.44 -14.83 13.94
N TRP A 33 -16.22 -14.56 12.65
CA TRP A 33 -16.20 -15.62 11.64
C TRP A 33 -14.91 -16.44 11.75
N ASP A 34 -15.06 -17.75 11.76
CA ASP A 34 -13.97 -18.72 11.98
C ASP A 34 -13.36 -19.29 10.69
N GLY A 35 -13.74 -18.76 9.53
CA GLY A 35 -13.30 -19.23 8.21
C GLY A 35 -13.98 -20.53 7.76
N LYS A 36 -14.79 -21.18 8.60
CA LYS A 36 -15.43 -22.49 8.32
C LYS A 36 -16.94 -22.39 8.14
N LYS A 37 -17.58 -21.48 8.86
CA LYS A 37 -19.02 -21.28 8.76
C LYS A 37 -19.41 -20.75 7.40
N ASN A 38 -20.42 -21.37 6.79
CA ASN A 38 -20.94 -20.99 5.48
C ASN A 38 -21.55 -19.58 5.56
N LEU A 39 -21.09 -18.68 4.73
CA LEU A 39 -21.58 -17.30 4.61
C LEU A 39 -22.75 -17.15 3.61
N LYS A 40 -23.17 -18.23 2.94
CA LYS A 40 -24.30 -18.19 2.03
C LYS A 40 -25.57 -17.73 2.77
N GLY A 41 -26.16 -16.65 2.28
CA GLY A 41 -27.35 -16.03 2.92
C GLY A 41 -27.02 -15.19 4.17
N LYS A 42 -25.76 -15.06 4.56
CA LYS A 42 -25.31 -14.29 5.74
C LYS A 42 -24.69 -12.97 5.33
N ARG A 43 -24.71 -12.01 6.25
CA ARG A 43 -24.07 -10.70 6.14
C ARG A 43 -22.79 -10.72 6.96
N ILE A 44 -21.71 -10.17 6.44
CA ILE A 44 -20.43 -10.09 7.14
C ILE A 44 -19.92 -8.65 7.21
N LEU A 45 -19.44 -8.24 8.40
CA LEU A 45 -18.70 -7.01 8.62
C LEU A 45 -17.22 -7.29 8.63
N VAL A 46 -16.48 -6.71 7.69
CA VAL A 46 -15.02 -6.63 7.70
C VAL A 46 -14.63 -5.24 8.22
N TRP A 47 -13.73 -5.18 9.20
CA TRP A 47 -13.34 -3.91 9.82
C TRP A 47 -11.84 -3.74 9.89
N CYS A 48 -11.37 -2.51 9.63
CA CYS A 48 -9.95 -2.18 9.65
C CYS A 48 -9.45 -1.95 11.07
N GLU A 49 -8.27 -2.48 11.38
CA GLU A 49 -7.64 -2.35 12.69
C GLU A 49 -6.23 -1.78 12.65
N GLN A 50 -5.69 -1.49 11.47
CA GLN A 50 -4.32 -1.00 11.31
C GLN A 50 -4.25 0.20 10.35
N GLY A 51 -3.04 0.48 9.87
CA GLY A 51 -2.77 1.63 9.02
C GLY A 51 -3.36 1.52 7.61
N ILE A 52 -3.25 2.62 6.85
CA ILE A 52 -3.73 2.71 5.48
C ILE A 52 -3.08 1.66 4.58
N GLY A 53 -1.76 1.51 4.71
CA GLY A 53 -1.02 0.53 3.91
C GLY A 53 -1.52 -0.89 4.13
N ASP A 54 -1.77 -1.26 5.40
CA ASP A 54 -2.29 -2.58 5.76
C ASP A 54 -3.68 -2.80 5.17
N THR A 55 -4.56 -1.78 5.28
CA THR A 55 -5.90 -1.82 4.70
C THR A 55 -5.86 -2.01 3.19
N ILE A 56 -5.02 -1.26 2.47
CA ILE A 56 -4.85 -1.40 1.02
C ILE A 56 -4.41 -2.81 0.67
N ASN A 57 -3.43 -3.33 1.38
CA ASN A 57 -2.88 -4.65 1.12
C ASN A 57 -3.92 -5.77 1.30
N TRP A 58 -4.62 -5.77 2.44
CA TRP A 58 -5.64 -6.78 2.73
C TRP A 58 -6.91 -6.62 1.91
N SER A 59 -7.14 -5.46 1.28
CA SER A 59 -8.31 -5.24 0.42
C SER A 59 -8.32 -6.17 -0.80
N SER A 60 -7.18 -6.71 -1.19
CA SER A 60 -7.07 -7.76 -2.21
C SER A 60 -7.90 -9.02 -1.89
N CYS A 61 -8.23 -9.27 -0.63
CA CYS A 61 -9.08 -10.38 -0.20
C CYS A 61 -10.58 -10.10 -0.29
N LEU A 62 -11.00 -8.84 -0.46
CA LEU A 62 -12.42 -8.48 -0.44
C LEU A 62 -13.26 -9.20 -1.49
N PRO A 63 -12.79 -9.42 -2.74
CA PRO A 63 -13.55 -10.20 -3.72
C PRO A 63 -13.89 -11.61 -3.26
N PHE A 64 -12.98 -12.28 -2.55
CA PHE A 64 -13.21 -13.66 -2.09
C PHE A 64 -14.26 -13.74 -0.99
N ILE A 65 -14.17 -12.88 0.03
CA ILE A 65 -15.14 -12.91 1.12
C ILE A 65 -16.50 -12.36 0.67
N SER A 66 -16.54 -11.34 -0.17
CA SER A 66 -17.79 -10.78 -0.66
C SER A 66 -18.55 -11.75 -1.57
N SER A 67 -17.87 -12.59 -2.35
CA SER A 67 -18.50 -13.60 -3.19
C SER A 67 -19.14 -14.75 -2.40
N GLN A 68 -18.70 -14.99 -1.17
CA GLN A 68 -19.25 -16.04 -0.29
C GLN A 68 -20.45 -15.56 0.52
N ALA A 69 -20.54 -14.26 0.81
CA ALA A 69 -21.57 -13.68 1.68
C ALA A 69 -22.78 -13.18 0.86
N LYS A 70 -23.95 -13.14 1.48
CA LYS A 70 -25.11 -12.44 0.92
C LYS A 70 -24.86 -10.94 0.82
N HIS A 71 -24.15 -10.40 1.79
CA HIS A 71 -23.79 -8.99 1.86
C HIS A 71 -22.49 -8.81 2.64
N CYS A 72 -21.57 -8.00 2.11
CA CYS A 72 -20.31 -7.68 2.73
C CYS A 72 -20.23 -6.19 3.02
N ILE A 73 -20.01 -5.84 4.28
CA ILE A 73 -19.80 -4.47 4.75
C ILE A 73 -18.32 -4.34 5.07
N LEU A 74 -17.66 -3.29 4.56
CA LEU A 74 -16.32 -2.90 4.94
C LEU A 74 -16.35 -1.58 5.70
N GLU A 75 -15.85 -1.57 6.93
CA GLU A 75 -15.59 -0.34 7.65
C GLU A 75 -14.10 0.01 7.64
N CYS A 76 -13.78 1.20 7.14
CA CYS A 76 -12.42 1.66 6.98
C CYS A 76 -12.25 3.16 7.30
N GLN A 77 -11.01 3.63 7.31
CA GLN A 77 -10.65 5.03 7.51
C GLN A 77 -11.26 5.89 6.40
N GLN A 78 -11.71 7.10 6.75
CA GLN A 78 -12.41 8.02 5.84
C GLN A 78 -11.66 8.27 4.52
N LYS A 79 -10.36 8.43 4.57
CA LYS A 79 -9.52 8.72 3.40
C LYS A 79 -9.39 7.56 2.40
N LEU A 80 -9.82 6.35 2.76
CA LEU A 80 -9.86 5.19 1.87
C LEU A 80 -11.25 4.93 1.28
N VAL A 81 -12.31 5.50 1.86
CA VAL A 81 -13.70 5.22 1.46
C VAL A 81 -13.95 5.46 -0.03
N PRO A 82 -13.55 6.59 -0.66
CA PRO A 82 -13.81 6.82 -2.08
C PRO A 82 -13.16 5.77 -2.98
N LEU A 83 -11.86 5.50 -2.74
CA LEU A 83 -11.07 4.55 -3.52
C LEU A 83 -11.61 3.12 -3.38
N LEU A 84 -11.85 2.66 -2.16
CA LEU A 84 -12.33 1.28 -1.92
C LEU A 84 -13.76 1.08 -2.41
N ARG A 85 -14.63 2.09 -2.28
CA ARG A 85 -16.00 2.02 -2.81
C ARG A 85 -16.02 1.86 -4.32
N ARG A 86 -15.16 2.55 -5.04
CA ARG A 86 -15.02 2.42 -6.49
C ARG A 86 -14.39 1.09 -6.89
N SER A 87 -13.40 0.64 -6.13
CA SER A 87 -12.67 -0.60 -6.42
C SER A 87 -13.50 -1.87 -6.18
N PHE A 88 -14.42 -1.83 -5.21
CA PHE A 88 -15.21 -2.98 -4.78
C PHE A 88 -16.72 -2.69 -4.79
N PRO A 89 -17.36 -2.61 -5.97
CA PRO A 89 -18.76 -2.20 -6.08
C PRO A 89 -19.75 -3.19 -5.41
N ASN A 90 -19.34 -4.42 -5.18
CA ASN A 90 -20.12 -5.45 -4.49
C ASN A 90 -19.94 -5.45 -2.96
N VAL A 91 -19.17 -4.49 -2.42
CA VAL A 91 -18.92 -4.32 -0.99
C VAL A 91 -19.50 -2.99 -0.55
N GLU A 92 -20.31 -2.98 0.50
CA GLU A 92 -20.79 -1.76 1.11
C GLU A 92 -19.68 -1.11 1.95
N VAL A 93 -18.96 -0.13 1.38
CA VAL A 93 -17.87 0.54 2.06
C VAL A 93 -18.40 1.70 2.90
N LYS A 94 -18.15 1.66 4.19
CA LYS A 94 -18.56 2.65 5.20
C LYS A 94 -17.35 3.26 5.93
N LEU A 95 -17.56 4.46 6.45
CA LEU A 95 -16.66 5.03 7.45
C LEU A 95 -16.75 4.20 8.73
N GLU A 96 -15.60 3.89 9.31
CA GLU A 96 -15.52 3.25 10.61
C GLU A 96 -16.25 4.06 11.70
N ASN A 97 -17.13 3.40 12.46
CA ASN A 97 -17.83 4.01 13.59
C ASN A 97 -17.79 3.09 14.81
N ARG A 98 -16.84 3.32 15.70
CA ARG A 98 -16.64 2.49 16.90
C ARG A 98 -17.68 2.70 18.01
N ASN A 99 -18.46 3.78 17.94
CA ASN A 99 -19.46 4.09 18.95
C ASN A 99 -20.71 3.20 18.89
N LEU A 100 -20.87 2.42 17.82
CA LEU A 100 -22.06 1.60 17.55
C LEU A 100 -21.80 0.09 17.65
N ASP A 101 -20.69 -0.35 18.23
CA ASP A 101 -20.27 -1.75 18.09
C ASP A 101 -21.18 -2.77 18.83
N LEU A 102 -21.76 -2.42 19.97
CA LEU A 102 -22.40 -3.41 20.84
C LEU A 102 -23.77 -3.92 20.35
N ASP A 103 -24.59 -3.08 19.73
CA ASP A 103 -26.01 -3.40 19.44
C ASP A 103 -26.34 -3.41 17.94
N ARG A 104 -25.40 -3.82 17.10
CA ARG A 104 -25.59 -3.85 15.65
C ARG A 104 -26.31 -5.12 15.19
N ASP A 105 -27.24 -4.96 14.27
CA ASP A 105 -28.01 -6.03 13.64
C ASP A 105 -27.85 -6.09 12.11
N ASP A 106 -27.00 -5.21 11.53
CA ASP A 106 -26.76 -5.12 10.09
C ASP A 106 -25.80 -6.21 9.54
N PHE A 107 -25.22 -7.04 10.42
CA PHE A 107 -24.40 -8.20 10.03
C PHE A 107 -24.65 -9.41 10.96
N ASP A 108 -24.28 -10.60 10.50
CA ASP A 108 -24.42 -11.87 11.22
C ASP A 108 -23.07 -12.38 11.77
N TYR A 109 -21.97 -12.03 11.10
CA TYR A 109 -20.60 -12.32 11.49
C TYR A 109 -19.72 -11.09 11.28
N HIS A 110 -18.60 -11.01 12.00
CA HIS A 110 -17.58 -10.00 11.77
C HIS A 110 -16.19 -10.59 11.66
N LEU A 111 -15.24 -9.83 11.07
CA LEU A 111 -13.86 -10.23 10.94
C LEU A 111 -12.95 -8.99 10.89
N PRO A 112 -11.84 -8.94 11.66
CA PRO A 112 -10.80 -7.95 11.43
C PRO A 112 -10.11 -8.19 10.10
N MET A 113 -9.83 -7.11 9.37
CA MET A 113 -9.35 -7.19 7.99
C MET A 113 -8.00 -7.91 7.87
N GLY A 114 -7.12 -7.76 8.86
CA GLY A 114 -5.83 -8.46 8.91
C GLY A 114 -5.93 -9.98 9.01
N SER A 115 -7.10 -10.51 9.39
CA SER A 115 -7.33 -11.96 9.43
C SER A 115 -7.73 -12.55 8.07
N LEU A 116 -8.02 -11.71 7.05
CA LEU A 116 -8.42 -12.19 5.72
C LEU A 116 -7.36 -13.07 5.07
N TYR A 117 -6.07 -12.71 5.18
CA TYR A 117 -4.99 -13.51 4.61
C TYR A 117 -4.92 -14.93 5.15
N ARG A 118 -5.24 -15.12 6.42
CA ARG A 118 -5.30 -16.46 7.04
C ARG A 118 -6.22 -17.40 6.27
N TYR A 119 -7.29 -16.86 5.68
CA TYR A 119 -8.31 -17.65 5.00
C TYR A 119 -8.14 -17.66 3.48
N PHE A 120 -7.55 -16.62 2.89
CA PHE A 120 -7.57 -16.41 1.44
C PHE A 120 -6.19 -16.27 0.79
N ILE A 121 -5.09 -16.47 1.53
CA ILE A 121 -3.74 -16.30 0.96
C ILE A 121 -3.49 -17.25 -0.21
N HIS A 122 -3.96 -18.49 -0.14
CA HIS A 122 -3.77 -19.48 -1.20
C HIS A 122 -4.57 -19.15 -2.46
N GLU A 123 -5.77 -18.60 -2.31
CA GLU A 123 -6.59 -18.12 -3.43
C GLU A 123 -5.92 -16.95 -4.14
N ILE A 124 -5.25 -16.08 -3.39
CA ILE A 124 -4.51 -14.96 -3.95
C ILE A 124 -3.27 -15.47 -4.68
N GLU A 125 -2.47 -16.33 -4.06
CA GLU A 125 -1.28 -16.94 -4.67
C GLU A 125 -1.60 -17.71 -5.96
N ALA A 126 -2.77 -18.34 -6.01
CA ALA A 126 -3.22 -19.10 -7.17
C ALA A 126 -3.80 -18.22 -8.29
N ASN A 127 -3.98 -16.92 -8.07
CA ASN A 127 -4.72 -16.06 -8.98
C ASN A 127 -3.96 -14.79 -9.38
N ASP A 128 -2.91 -14.96 -10.20
CA ASP A 128 -2.07 -13.86 -10.71
C ASP A 128 -2.85 -12.73 -11.43
N LYS A 129 -4.11 -12.98 -11.81
CA LYS A 129 -4.96 -12.02 -12.53
C LYS A 129 -5.69 -11.03 -11.62
N MET A 130 -5.57 -11.16 -10.31
CA MET A 130 -6.28 -10.28 -9.36
C MET A 130 -5.65 -8.89 -9.20
N PHE A 131 -4.52 -8.63 -9.80
CA PHE A 131 -3.85 -7.34 -9.74
C PHE A 131 -3.84 -6.66 -11.11
N PRO A 132 -4.08 -5.36 -11.17
CA PRO A 132 -4.36 -4.42 -10.08
C PRO A 132 -5.74 -4.66 -9.44
N HIS A 133 -5.87 -4.41 -8.13
CA HIS A 133 -7.12 -4.59 -7.40
C HIS A 133 -7.77 -3.27 -6.95
N LEU A 134 -7.04 -2.15 -7.03
CA LEU A 134 -7.60 -0.83 -6.79
C LEU A 134 -7.85 -0.09 -8.11
N MET A 135 -8.98 0.59 -8.17
CA MET A 135 -9.43 1.36 -9.32
C MET A 135 -9.45 2.86 -8.96
N PRO A 136 -8.42 3.65 -9.33
CA PRO A 136 -8.43 5.09 -9.13
C PRO A 136 -9.49 5.74 -10.02
N ASP A 137 -9.85 7.00 -9.71
CA ASP A 137 -10.79 7.78 -10.53
C ASP A 137 -10.19 8.05 -11.92
N PRO A 138 -10.81 7.57 -13.02
CA PRO A 138 -10.27 7.74 -14.36
C PRO A 138 -10.12 9.21 -14.77
N LEU A 139 -11.02 10.09 -14.33
CA LEU A 139 -10.95 11.51 -14.64
C LEU A 139 -9.77 12.17 -13.92
N ARG A 140 -9.49 11.74 -12.67
CA ARG A 140 -8.32 12.21 -11.94
C ARG A 140 -7.02 11.65 -12.50
N VAL A 141 -7.02 10.42 -13.00
CA VAL A 141 -5.86 9.85 -13.71
C VAL A 141 -5.51 10.68 -14.95
N GLU A 142 -6.52 11.04 -15.76
CA GLU A 142 -6.30 11.87 -16.94
C GLU A 142 -5.82 13.28 -16.58
N TYR A 143 -6.43 13.89 -15.57
CA TYR A 143 -5.98 15.18 -15.04
C TYR A 143 -4.49 15.17 -14.64
N TRP A 144 -4.04 14.10 -13.98
CA TRP A 144 -2.63 13.98 -13.60
C TRP A 144 -1.73 13.72 -14.80
N ARG A 145 -2.17 12.96 -15.81
CA ARG A 145 -1.41 12.77 -17.05
C ARG A 145 -1.14 14.07 -17.78
N GLU A 146 -2.16 14.89 -17.95
CA GLU A 146 -2.02 16.21 -18.58
C GLU A 146 -1.02 17.09 -17.82
N ARG A 147 -1.09 17.09 -16.50
CA ARG A 147 -0.14 17.84 -15.65
C ARG A 147 1.28 17.30 -15.73
N LEU A 148 1.46 15.99 -15.77
CA LEU A 148 2.79 15.38 -15.96
C LEU A 148 3.38 15.78 -17.32
N ILE A 149 2.61 15.68 -18.39
CA ILE A 149 3.03 16.08 -19.74
C ILE A 149 3.47 17.56 -19.77
N SER A 150 2.80 18.43 -19.03
CA SER A 150 3.16 19.85 -18.94
C SER A 150 4.52 20.12 -18.27
N LEU A 151 5.08 19.17 -17.49
CA LEU A 151 6.40 19.28 -16.88
C LEU A 151 7.54 18.97 -17.87
N GLY A 152 7.25 18.36 -19.02
CA GLY A 152 8.24 17.95 -20.02
C GLY A 152 8.10 16.48 -20.41
N LYS A 153 9.15 15.93 -21.00
CA LYS A 153 9.13 14.52 -21.42
C LYS A 153 9.33 13.58 -20.23
N GLY A 154 8.57 12.44 -20.24
CA GLY A 154 8.81 11.33 -19.35
C GLY A 154 10.10 10.54 -19.69
N PRO A 155 10.38 9.45 -18.98
CA PRO A 155 9.48 8.80 -18.02
C PRO A 155 9.30 9.60 -16.73
N TYR A 156 8.09 9.49 -16.14
CA TYR A 156 7.73 10.14 -14.88
C TYR A 156 7.84 9.13 -13.75
N ILE A 157 8.79 9.34 -12.85
CA ILE A 157 9.05 8.42 -11.72
C ILE A 157 8.67 9.09 -10.41
N GLY A 158 7.69 8.50 -9.73
CA GLY A 158 7.30 8.92 -8.37
C GLY A 158 8.32 8.43 -7.34
N ILE A 159 8.69 9.27 -6.38
CA ILE A 159 9.61 8.89 -5.32
C ILE A 159 9.08 9.20 -3.91
N SER A 160 9.37 8.29 -2.95
CA SER A 160 9.09 8.49 -1.53
C SER A 160 10.20 7.84 -0.68
N TRP A 161 10.83 8.62 0.20
CA TRP A 161 12.10 8.26 0.85
C TRP A 161 12.04 8.12 2.37
N LYS A 162 10.93 8.46 3.02
CA LYS A 162 10.74 8.32 4.47
C LYS A 162 9.28 8.02 4.83
N SER A 163 9.04 7.58 6.05
CA SER A 163 7.71 7.44 6.63
C SER A 163 7.53 8.45 7.77
N SER A 164 6.28 8.78 8.09
CA SER A 164 5.94 9.59 9.26
C SER A 164 6.14 8.85 10.59
N ASP A 165 6.10 7.52 10.57
CA ASP A 165 6.32 6.70 11.76
C ASP A 165 7.79 6.35 11.90
N THR A 166 8.44 6.99 12.87
CA THR A 166 9.85 6.79 13.22
C THR A 166 10.03 5.90 14.45
N SER A 167 8.98 5.18 14.88
CA SER A 167 9.03 4.36 16.09
C SER A 167 9.75 3.01 15.87
N GLY A 168 10.51 2.59 16.87
CA GLY A 168 11.15 1.28 16.92
C GLY A 168 12.08 1.00 15.73
N ASN A 169 12.07 -0.24 15.24
CA ASN A 169 12.95 -0.69 14.15
C ASN A 169 12.58 -0.13 12.77
N ARG A 170 11.52 0.67 12.64
CA ARG A 170 11.11 1.26 11.35
C ARG A 170 12.13 2.25 10.80
N THR A 171 12.90 2.91 11.67
CA THR A 171 13.99 3.81 11.25
C THR A 171 15.06 3.11 10.40
N ASN A 172 15.23 1.79 10.56
CA ASN A 172 16.15 1.00 9.75
C ASN A 172 15.74 0.90 8.27
N ASN A 173 14.49 1.22 7.94
CA ASN A 173 14.01 1.32 6.56
C ASN A 173 14.22 2.70 5.94
N TYR A 174 14.72 3.68 6.70
CA TYR A 174 14.91 5.04 6.18
C TYR A 174 16.35 5.21 5.74
N SER A 175 16.50 5.56 4.49
CA SER A 175 17.80 5.89 3.94
C SER A 175 18.03 7.40 4.00
N PRO A 176 19.23 7.87 4.35
CA PRO A 176 19.60 9.26 4.16
C PRO A 176 19.43 9.66 2.69
N LEU A 177 19.02 10.90 2.43
CA LEU A 177 18.88 11.41 1.06
C LEU A 177 20.17 11.33 0.25
N SER A 178 21.33 11.50 0.90
CA SER A 178 22.66 11.34 0.29
C SER A 178 22.87 9.99 -0.38
N GLU A 179 22.19 8.95 0.09
CA GLU A 179 22.27 7.59 -0.48
C GLU A 179 21.43 7.43 -1.77
N TRP A 180 20.53 8.39 -2.08
CA TRP A 180 19.67 8.35 -3.26
C TRP A 180 20.35 8.83 -4.55
N SER A 181 21.61 9.19 -4.51
CA SER A 181 22.36 9.73 -5.65
C SER A 181 22.21 8.90 -6.93
N SER A 182 22.26 7.57 -6.83
CA SER A 182 22.12 6.67 -7.98
C SER A 182 20.74 6.76 -8.66
N ILE A 183 19.69 6.96 -7.90
CA ILE A 183 18.33 7.13 -8.41
C ILE A 183 18.17 8.52 -9.01
N LEU A 184 18.57 9.56 -8.26
CA LEU A 184 18.39 10.95 -8.66
C LEU A 184 19.18 11.33 -9.90
N ASN A 185 20.31 10.64 -10.16
CA ASN A 185 21.16 10.88 -11.34
C ASN A 185 20.77 10.00 -12.55
N ILE A 186 19.64 9.29 -12.54
CA ILE A 186 19.15 8.58 -13.74
C ILE A 186 18.83 9.63 -14.82
N PRO A 187 19.43 9.52 -16.01
CA PRO A 187 19.26 10.53 -17.06
C PRO A 187 17.85 10.47 -17.67
N ASN A 188 17.38 11.61 -18.16
CA ASN A 188 16.12 11.74 -18.90
C ASN A 188 14.88 11.28 -18.13
N VAL A 189 14.86 11.45 -16.81
CA VAL A 189 13.74 11.14 -15.92
C VAL A 189 13.19 12.42 -15.31
N THR A 190 11.86 12.52 -15.26
CA THR A 190 11.16 13.54 -14.50
C THR A 190 10.68 12.96 -13.18
N PHE A 191 11.25 13.45 -12.07
CA PHE A 191 10.91 12.94 -10.72
C PHE A 191 9.71 13.68 -10.13
N ILE A 192 8.79 12.92 -9.54
CA ILE A 192 7.55 13.40 -8.92
C ILE A 192 7.54 13.06 -7.44
N ASN A 193 7.25 14.04 -6.60
CA ASN A 193 7.12 13.84 -5.17
C ASN A 193 5.87 13.02 -4.82
N LEU A 194 6.06 11.92 -4.11
CA LEU A 194 5.00 11.13 -3.46
C LEU A 194 5.19 11.07 -1.93
N GLN A 195 6.11 11.88 -1.40
CA GLN A 195 6.38 11.93 0.04
C GLN A 195 5.24 12.65 0.75
N TYR A 196 4.61 12.00 1.75
CA TYR A 196 3.43 12.48 2.46
C TYR A 196 3.73 13.08 3.85
N SER A 197 4.95 12.91 4.38
CA SER A 197 5.43 13.63 5.56
C SER A 197 6.15 14.91 5.14
N ASP A 198 6.62 15.73 6.08
CA ASP A 198 7.35 16.95 5.76
C ASP A 198 8.49 16.67 4.77
N TYR A 199 8.42 17.28 3.60
CA TYR A 199 9.33 17.09 2.48
C TYR A 199 9.98 18.40 1.99
N SER A 200 9.53 19.55 2.47
CA SER A 200 9.93 20.86 1.89
C SER A 200 11.44 21.07 1.93
N ASN A 201 12.05 20.84 3.09
CA ASN A 201 13.49 20.94 3.24
C ASN A 201 14.25 19.87 2.45
N ASP A 202 13.69 18.69 2.30
CA ASP A 202 14.30 17.60 1.55
C ASP A 202 14.33 17.90 0.05
N LEU A 203 13.27 18.50 -0.51
CA LEU A 203 13.24 18.92 -1.91
C LEU A 203 14.30 20.00 -2.22
N ILE A 204 14.51 20.94 -1.29
CA ILE A 204 15.56 21.95 -1.38
C ILE A 204 16.93 21.28 -1.39
N LYS A 205 17.18 20.38 -0.44
CA LYS A 205 18.45 19.64 -0.36
C LYS A 205 18.73 18.83 -1.63
N ILE A 206 17.72 18.12 -2.16
CA ILE A 206 17.87 17.38 -3.42
C ILE A 206 18.28 18.31 -4.56
N LYS A 207 17.68 19.49 -4.65
CA LYS A 207 18.03 20.48 -5.66
C LYS A 207 19.46 21.00 -5.51
N ASP A 208 19.85 21.33 -4.28
CA ASP A 208 21.16 21.93 -3.98
C ASP A 208 22.31 20.90 -4.11
N GLU A 209 22.11 19.67 -3.62
CA GLU A 209 23.15 18.66 -3.57
C GLU A 209 23.29 17.87 -4.88
N PHE A 210 22.19 17.62 -5.59
CA PHE A 210 22.18 16.78 -6.81
C PHE A 210 21.85 17.55 -8.09
N GLY A 211 21.45 18.83 -8.00
CA GLY A 211 21.01 19.61 -9.17
C GLY A 211 19.68 19.15 -9.76
N VAL A 212 18.99 18.22 -9.12
CA VAL A 212 17.77 17.59 -9.62
C VAL A 212 16.52 18.26 -9.05
N THR A 213 15.55 18.52 -9.91
CA THR A 213 14.23 18.99 -9.47
C THR A 213 13.30 17.79 -9.30
N VAL A 214 12.80 17.61 -8.09
CA VAL A 214 11.67 16.71 -7.82
C VAL A 214 10.41 17.57 -7.80
N HIS A 215 9.54 17.37 -8.79
CA HIS A 215 8.32 18.16 -8.92
C HIS A 215 7.30 17.82 -7.86
N ASN A 216 6.72 18.84 -7.24
CA ASN A 216 5.67 18.70 -6.23
C ASN A 216 4.40 19.39 -6.67
N PHE A 217 3.27 18.73 -6.49
CA PHE A 217 1.95 19.33 -6.75
C PHE A 217 1.34 19.84 -5.44
N ASN A 218 1.42 21.14 -5.21
CA ASN A 218 1.01 21.77 -3.94
C ASN A 218 -0.50 21.65 -3.65
N ASP A 219 -1.30 21.37 -4.66
CA ASP A 219 -2.75 21.14 -4.56
C ASP A 219 -3.13 19.69 -4.27
N LEU A 220 -2.14 18.78 -4.17
CA LEU A 220 -2.35 17.39 -3.73
C LEU A 220 -2.05 17.23 -2.23
N ASP A 221 -3.04 16.86 -1.45
CA ASP A 221 -2.82 16.42 -0.07
C ASP A 221 -2.39 14.95 -0.06
N HIS A 222 -1.08 14.73 -0.06
CA HIS A 222 -0.48 13.38 -0.06
C HIS A 222 -0.84 12.54 1.17
N PHE A 223 -1.29 13.17 2.25
CA PHE A 223 -1.59 12.48 3.51
C PHE A 223 -3.07 12.13 3.67
N ASN A 224 -3.98 12.99 3.22
CA ASN A 224 -5.42 12.79 3.44
C ASN A 224 -6.18 12.42 2.17
N ASN A 225 -5.73 12.83 0.99
CA ASN A 225 -6.40 12.52 -0.27
C ASN A 225 -5.79 11.28 -0.95
N ILE A 226 -5.96 10.12 -0.33
CA ILE A 226 -5.37 8.85 -0.83
C ILE A 226 -5.96 8.44 -2.18
N ASP A 227 -7.22 8.80 -2.47
CA ASP A 227 -7.84 8.52 -3.77
C ASP A 227 -7.12 9.26 -4.91
N ASP A 228 -6.74 10.50 -4.67
CA ASP A 228 -6.02 11.30 -5.66
C ASP A 228 -4.53 10.92 -5.76
N VAL A 229 -3.92 10.50 -4.66
CA VAL A 229 -2.57 9.89 -4.67
C VAL A 229 -2.57 8.61 -5.51
N ALA A 230 -3.61 7.78 -5.39
CA ALA A 230 -3.76 6.58 -6.21
C ALA A 230 -3.92 6.92 -7.70
N ALA A 231 -4.65 7.99 -8.02
CA ALA A 231 -4.80 8.48 -9.39
C ALA A 231 -3.46 9.02 -9.95
N LEU A 232 -2.71 9.79 -9.17
CA LEU A 232 -1.36 10.23 -9.56
C LEU A 232 -0.44 9.02 -9.77
N CYS A 233 -0.38 8.06 -8.83
CA CYS A 233 0.40 6.84 -9.01
C CYS A 233 0.03 6.12 -10.32
N SER A 234 -1.26 6.04 -10.64
CA SER A 234 -1.73 5.42 -11.89
C SER A 234 -1.32 6.19 -13.15
N ALA A 235 -1.09 7.48 -13.06
CA ALA A 235 -0.63 8.32 -14.17
C ALA A 235 0.90 8.24 -14.41
N LEU A 236 1.68 7.86 -13.39
CA LEU A 236 3.14 7.72 -13.47
C LEU A 236 3.56 6.51 -14.33
N ASP A 237 4.82 6.47 -14.74
CA ASP A 237 5.42 5.30 -15.40
C ASP A 237 5.94 4.28 -14.40
N MET A 238 6.47 4.73 -13.28
CA MET A 238 7.06 3.90 -12.22
C MET A 238 7.06 4.62 -10.88
N VAL A 239 7.14 3.86 -9.80
CA VAL A 239 7.39 4.38 -8.45
C VAL A 239 8.63 3.73 -7.84
N VAL A 240 9.48 4.55 -7.21
CA VAL A 240 10.61 4.09 -6.40
C VAL A 240 10.41 4.58 -4.97
N SER A 241 10.38 3.67 -4.03
CA SER A 241 10.08 4.03 -2.63
C SER A 241 10.84 3.14 -1.65
N ILE A 242 11.04 3.65 -0.45
CA ILE A 242 11.27 2.79 0.71
C ILE A 242 9.94 2.12 1.11
N GLN A 243 10.03 1.19 2.05
CA GLN A 243 8.85 0.53 2.60
C GLN A 243 7.98 1.47 3.46
N ASN A 244 6.89 1.96 2.86
CA ASN A 244 5.84 2.74 3.50
C ASN A 244 4.49 2.47 2.80
N SER A 245 3.48 3.35 2.88
CA SER A 245 2.17 3.16 2.21
C SER A 245 2.20 3.39 0.70
N VAL A 246 3.15 4.19 0.19
CA VAL A 246 3.21 4.58 -1.23
C VAL A 246 3.39 3.38 -2.16
N PRO A 247 4.34 2.45 -1.95
CA PRO A 247 4.48 1.28 -2.82
C PRO A 247 3.25 0.36 -2.79
N LEU A 248 2.51 0.31 -1.68
CA LEU A 248 1.27 -0.46 -1.60
C LEU A 248 0.17 0.17 -2.47
N ILE A 249 0.03 1.50 -2.44
CA ILE A 249 -0.90 2.22 -3.32
C ILE A 249 -0.50 2.02 -4.78
N SER A 250 0.77 2.26 -5.12
CA SER A 250 1.28 2.19 -6.48
C SER A 250 1.11 0.78 -7.09
N SER A 251 1.49 -0.25 -6.36
CA SER A 251 1.35 -1.62 -6.83
C SER A 251 -0.12 -2.07 -6.94
N ALA A 252 -0.96 -1.63 -6.01
CA ALA A 252 -2.39 -1.96 -6.02
C ALA A 252 -3.13 -1.36 -7.22
N VAL A 253 -2.67 -0.22 -7.77
CA VAL A 253 -3.18 0.36 -9.02
C VAL A 253 -2.43 -0.12 -10.27
N GLY A 254 -1.54 -1.11 -10.13
CA GLY A 254 -0.88 -1.80 -11.23
C GLY A 254 0.36 -1.11 -11.79
N LYS A 255 0.99 -0.21 -11.04
CA LYS A 255 2.22 0.47 -11.52
C LYS A 255 3.48 -0.29 -11.15
N PRO A 256 4.47 -0.37 -12.06
CA PRO A 256 5.79 -0.87 -11.74
C PRO A 256 6.35 -0.12 -10.52
N THR A 257 6.71 -0.85 -9.49
CA THR A 257 7.13 -0.28 -8.22
C THR A 257 8.42 -0.93 -7.74
N LYS A 258 9.43 -0.13 -7.45
CA LYS A 258 10.71 -0.59 -6.88
C LYS A 258 10.75 -0.21 -5.41
N VAL A 259 10.90 -1.20 -4.54
CA VAL A 259 10.83 -1.01 -3.09
C VAL A 259 12.17 -1.35 -2.46
N ALA A 260 12.82 -0.36 -1.89
CA ALA A 260 13.99 -0.57 -1.06
C ALA A 260 13.57 -0.84 0.39
N THR A 261 14.04 -1.93 0.99
CA THR A 261 13.66 -2.33 2.35
C THR A 261 14.81 -2.97 3.10
N TRP A 262 14.76 -2.92 4.43
CA TRP A 262 15.68 -3.66 5.28
C TRP A 262 15.23 -5.12 5.44
N LYS A 263 16.14 -6.06 5.28
CA LYS A 263 15.83 -7.50 5.23
C LYS A 263 15.09 -8.04 6.47
N GLN A 264 15.41 -7.54 7.67
CA GLN A 264 14.68 -7.95 8.88
C GLN A 264 13.25 -7.41 8.91
N SER A 265 12.98 -6.33 8.19
CA SER A 265 11.63 -5.81 8.02
C SER A 265 10.83 -6.65 7.02
N SER A 266 11.48 -7.18 6.00
CA SER A 266 10.85 -8.02 4.99
C SER A 266 10.41 -9.40 5.51
N SER A 267 11.07 -9.92 6.54
CA SER A 267 10.60 -11.17 7.20
C SER A 267 9.24 -11.00 7.89
N ASN A 268 8.88 -9.77 8.24
CA ASN A 268 7.54 -9.39 8.71
C ASN A 268 6.60 -8.98 7.56
N ASN A 269 7.10 -8.93 6.31
CA ASN A 269 6.38 -8.48 5.12
C ASN A 269 5.97 -9.63 4.22
N ILE A 270 5.29 -10.59 4.76
CA ILE A 270 4.40 -11.49 4.00
C ILE A 270 3.48 -10.67 3.07
N LEU A 271 3.42 -9.35 3.30
CA LEU A 271 2.40 -8.47 2.80
C LEU A 271 2.72 -7.79 1.45
N LEU A 272 3.98 -7.65 1.06
CA LEU A 272 4.33 -7.02 -0.22
C LEU A 272 4.68 -8.04 -1.32
N ASN A 273 5.09 -9.24 -0.96
CA ASN A 273 5.73 -10.16 -1.90
C ASN A 273 4.79 -11.14 -2.62
N PRO A 274 3.79 -11.77 -2.00
CA PRO A 274 2.91 -12.68 -2.73
C PRO A 274 1.83 -11.98 -3.55
N LEU A 275 1.59 -10.69 -3.31
CA LEU A 275 0.35 -10.03 -3.72
C LEU A 275 0.54 -8.97 -4.79
N SER A 276 1.75 -8.61 -5.14
CA SER A 276 2.00 -7.60 -6.14
C SER A 276 2.91 -8.14 -7.24
N THR A 277 2.32 -8.45 -8.38
CA THR A 277 3.06 -8.78 -9.60
C THR A 277 3.79 -7.57 -10.18
N THR A 278 3.56 -6.37 -9.64
CA THR A 278 4.13 -5.11 -10.12
C THR A 278 5.22 -4.53 -9.21
N ALA A 279 5.43 -5.09 -8.00
CA ALA A 279 6.43 -4.62 -7.07
C ALA A 279 7.68 -5.52 -7.04
N ASP A 280 8.85 -4.93 -7.33
CA ASP A 280 10.15 -5.56 -7.13
C ASP A 280 10.73 -5.09 -5.81
N ILE A 281 11.06 -6.02 -4.94
CA ILE A 281 11.60 -5.75 -3.61
C ILE A 281 13.11 -5.94 -3.59
N TYR A 282 13.82 -4.90 -3.15
CA TYR A 282 15.26 -4.87 -3.00
C TYR A 282 15.63 -4.81 -1.53
N GLU A 283 16.06 -5.94 -1.01
CA GLU A 283 16.38 -6.09 0.41
C GLU A 283 17.82 -5.69 0.70
N ARG A 284 18.00 -4.82 1.71
CA ARG A 284 19.28 -4.44 2.27
C ARG A 284 19.62 -5.32 3.47
N ASN A 285 20.74 -5.99 3.45
CA ASN A 285 21.32 -6.62 4.63
C ASN A 285 21.92 -5.56 5.57
N THR A 286 22.13 -5.90 6.84
CA THR A 286 22.65 -4.96 7.84
C THR A 286 24.01 -4.39 7.46
N GLU A 287 24.87 -5.19 6.82
CA GLU A 287 26.23 -4.82 6.41
C GLU A 287 26.30 -4.04 5.08
N GLU A 288 25.18 -3.95 4.33
CA GLU A 288 25.13 -3.27 3.05
C GLU A 288 24.75 -1.79 3.22
N SER A 289 25.28 -0.90 2.38
CA SER A 289 24.83 0.49 2.29
C SER A 289 23.51 0.59 1.52
N TRP A 290 22.71 1.63 1.76
CA TRP A 290 21.54 1.95 0.95
C TRP A 290 21.95 2.29 -0.50
N ASN A 291 23.11 2.94 -0.69
CA ASN A 291 23.62 3.26 -2.01
C ASN A 291 23.80 2.00 -2.88
N TYR A 292 24.24 0.89 -2.30
CA TYR A 292 24.35 -0.38 -3.02
C TYR A 292 23.00 -0.86 -3.54
N ILE A 293 21.95 -0.76 -2.73
CA ILE A 293 20.58 -1.14 -3.12
C ILE A 293 20.03 -0.20 -4.19
N PHE A 294 20.21 1.12 -4.00
CA PHE A 294 19.75 2.10 -4.98
C PHE A 294 20.50 1.99 -6.30
N ASN A 295 21.77 1.61 -6.31
CA ASN A 295 22.51 1.29 -7.54
C ASN A 295 21.89 0.11 -8.31
N LYS A 296 21.45 -0.94 -7.60
CA LYS A 296 20.73 -2.07 -8.23
C LYS A 296 19.41 -1.62 -8.84
N ILE A 297 18.65 -0.82 -8.11
CA ILE A 297 17.38 -0.26 -8.58
C ILE A 297 17.63 0.63 -9.81
N ALA A 298 18.58 1.55 -9.75
CA ALA A 298 18.89 2.45 -10.86
C ALA A 298 19.29 1.70 -12.14
N LYS A 299 20.13 0.67 -12.03
CA LYS A 299 20.49 -0.20 -13.16
C LYS A 299 19.28 -0.90 -13.78
N ASN A 300 18.35 -1.36 -12.93
CA ASN A 300 17.14 -2.00 -13.40
C ASN A 300 16.23 -0.98 -14.13
N ILE A 301 16.12 0.25 -13.63
CA ILE A 301 15.35 1.32 -14.25
C ILE A 301 15.94 1.73 -15.60
N ILE A 302 17.25 1.91 -15.70
CA ILE A 302 17.94 2.28 -16.94
C ILE A 302 17.72 1.24 -18.04
N ASN A 303 17.65 -0.04 -17.66
CA ASN A 303 17.40 -1.15 -18.60
C ASN A 303 15.92 -1.40 -18.84
N HIS A 304 15.02 -0.64 -18.20
CA HIS A 304 13.59 -0.80 -18.37
C HIS A 304 13.09 -0.06 -19.63
N GLU A 305 12.36 -0.75 -20.47
CA GLU A 305 11.69 -0.14 -21.63
C GLU A 305 10.40 0.55 -21.17
N PHE A 306 10.43 1.87 -21.07
CA PHE A 306 9.22 2.66 -20.79
C PHE A 306 8.37 2.76 -22.06
N LYS A 307 7.09 2.44 -21.94
CA LYS A 307 6.12 2.71 -23.01
C LYS A 307 5.79 4.20 -22.98
N PRO A 308 5.78 4.90 -24.13
CA PRO A 308 5.30 6.27 -24.17
C PRO A 308 3.87 6.36 -23.62
N ILE A 309 3.63 7.38 -22.77
CA ILE A 309 2.27 7.72 -22.30
C ILE A 309 1.46 8.36 -23.44
#